data_537aca4d0ecca0ce4f599cdcad5ef0d4
#
_entry.id   537aca4d0ecca0ce4f599cdcad5ef0d4
#
_cell.length_a   1.000
_cell.length_b   1.000
_cell.length_c   1.000
_cell.angle_alpha   90.00
_cell.angle_beta   90.00
_cell.angle_gamma   90.00
#
_symmetry.space_group_name_H-M   'P 1'
#
loop_
_entity.id
_entity.type
_entity.pdbx_description
1 polymer ?
#
loop_
_entity_poly.entity_id
_entity_poly.type
_entity_poly.pdbx_seq_one_letter_code
_entity_poly.pdbx_strand_id
1 'polypeptide(L)'
;MKSEQLVDSDLDYMVQNLREELLTLSGHKLLITGGGGFLGYYLVKSVIKWNSQAKDEDVIELVVYDNFMRGVPGWLSNLEMQNCLSLKVHDVVNPLPPDMVDFDYIIHAASIASPIYYRKNPIETMDANVNGLRYLLDYFKERSQNGKFVGGLLYFSTSEIYGDPDEKNIPTSEDYRGNVSCTGPGLVMTNQKDMVRP
;
A
#
# COMPACT_ATOMS: atom_id res chain seq x y z
N MET A 1 -29.91 -2.10 3.98
CA MET A 1 -28.92 -1.04 4.17
C MET A 1 -28.41 -0.64 2.79
N LYS A 2 -28.35 0.64 2.45
CA LYS A 2 -27.78 1.08 1.17
C LYS A 2 -26.27 0.83 1.22
N SER A 3 -25.66 0.48 0.09
CA SER A 3 -24.21 0.17 0.01
C SER A 3 -23.32 1.27 0.61
N GLU A 4 -23.69 2.54 0.43
CA GLU A 4 -22.99 3.70 1.01
C GLU A 4 -23.01 3.70 2.55
N GLN A 5 -24.14 3.32 3.16
CA GLN A 5 -24.24 3.25 4.65
C GLN A 5 -23.37 2.15 5.23
N LEU A 6 -23.17 1.04 4.49
CA LEU A 6 -22.27 -0.03 4.90
C LEU A 6 -20.82 0.43 4.87
N VAL A 7 -20.42 1.07 3.77
CA VAL A 7 -19.06 1.62 3.62
C VAL A 7 -18.76 2.67 4.69
N ASP A 8 -19.70 3.57 4.99
CA ASP A 8 -19.52 4.56 6.06
C ASP A 8 -19.33 3.89 7.43
N SER A 9 -20.10 2.86 7.72
CA SER A 9 -19.94 2.07 8.95
C SER A 9 -18.58 1.38 9.03
N ASP A 10 -18.10 0.82 7.92
CA ASP A 10 -16.77 0.20 7.84
C ASP A 10 -15.67 1.22 8.08
N LEU A 11 -15.78 2.41 7.48
CA LEU A 11 -14.82 3.49 7.67
C LEU A 11 -14.81 4.03 9.10
N ASP A 12 -15.99 4.17 9.74
CA ASP A 12 -16.08 4.56 11.14
C ASP A 12 -15.40 3.52 12.05
N TYR A 13 -15.64 2.23 11.77
CA TYR A 13 -14.98 1.13 12.48
C TYR A 13 -13.45 1.18 12.31
N MET A 14 -12.97 1.38 11.07
CA MET A 14 -11.53 1.47 10.78
C MET A 14 -10.89 2.66 11.50
N VAL A 15 -11.47 3.86 11.41
CA VAL A 15 -10.94 5.06 12.06
C VAL A 15 -10.89 4.91 13.59
N GLN A 16 -11.90 4.26 14.20
CA GLN A 16 -11.91 4.00 15.62
C GLN A 16 -10.83 3.02 16.07
N ASN A 17 -10.62 1.93 15.31
CA ASN A 17 -9.66 0.88 15.65
C ASN A 17 -8.21 1.23 15.28
N LEU A 18 -7.99 2.11 14.30
CA LEU A 18 -6.68 2.61 13.87
C LEU A 18 -6.36 3.99 14.46
N ARG A 19 -7.01 4.35 15.56
CA ARG A 19 -6.87 5.71 16.12
C ARG A 19 -5.44 6.06 16.50
N GLU A 20 -4.70 5.12 17.07
CA GLU A 20 -3.32 5.35 17.50
C GLU A 20 -2.37 5.51 16.31
N GLU A 21 -2.56 4.69 15.27
CA GLU A 21 -1.81 4.78 14.02
C GLU A 21 -2.11 6.08 13.29
N LEU A 22 -3.38 6.47 13.21
CA LEU A 22 -3.78 7.72 12.55
C LEU A 22 -3.29 8.95 13.32
N LEU A 23 -3.25 8.91 14.65
CA LEU A 23 -2.61 9.94 15.46
C LEU A 23 -1.10 10.03 15.19
N THR A 24 -0.43 8.89 15.00
CA THR A 24 1.00 8.86 14.67
C THR A 24 1.27 9.46 13.29
N LEU A 25 0.33 9.32 12.36
CA LEU A 25 0.43 9.90 11.00
C LEU A 25 0.01 11.38 10.95
N SER A 26 -0.69 11.89 11.97
CA SER A 26 -1.23 13.25 11.99
C SER A 26 -0.14 14.31 11.86
N GLY A 27 -0.36 15.33 11.03
CA GLY A 27 0.59 16.40 10.73
C GLY A 27 1.76 15.97 9.82
N HIS A 28 1.73 14.73 9.31
CA HIS A 28 2.80 14.17 8.46
C HIS A 28 2.34 13.95 7.02
N LYS A 29 3.33 13.70 6.14
CA LYS A 29 3.10 13.37 4.73
C LYS A 29 3.13 11.87 4.52
N LEU A 30 2.01 11.32 4.05
CA LEU A 30 1.81 9.91 3.77
C LEU A 30 1.74 9.66 2.26
N LEU A 31 2.61 8.79 1.75
CA LEU A 31 2.48 8.22 0.42
C LEU A 31 1.75 6.88 0.49
N ILE A 32 0.72 6.71 -0.34
CA ILE A 32 0.11 5.40 -0.62
C ILE A 32 0.37 5.04 -2.08
N THR A 33 1.11 3.98 -2.34
CA THR A 33 1.24 3.43 -3.71
C THR A 33 0.17 2.36 -3.92
N GLY A 34 -0.42 2.33 -5.13
CA GLY A 34 -1.54 1.43 -5.41
C GLY A 34 -2.86 1.90 -4.80
N GLY A 35 -2.99 3.21 -4.52
CA GLY A 35 -4.16 3.77 -3.87
C GLY A 35 -5.44 3.71 -4.70
N GLY A 36 -5.36 3.53 -6.02
CA GLY A 36 -6.50 3.29 -6.91
C GLY A 36 -7.04 1.85 -6.86
N GLY A 37 -6.35 0.94 -6.15
CA GLY A 37 -6.71 -0.46 -6.03
C GLY A 37 -7.82 -0.75 -5.00
N PHE A 38 -8.14 -2.05 -4.83
CA PHE A 38 -9.20 -2.50 -3.91
C PHE A 38 -8.90 -2.14 -2.44
N LEU A 39 -7.72 -2.48 -1.95
CA LEU A 39 -7.31 -2.10 -0.59
C LEU A 39 -7.02 -0.60 -0.48
N GLY A 40 -6.48 0.00 -1.55
CA GLY A 40 -6.27 1.43 -1.65
C GLY A 40 -7.53 2.26 -1.40
N TYR A 41 -8.69 1.76 -1.83
CA TYR A 41 -9.98 2.38 -1.55
C TYR A 41 -10.19 2.63 -0.05
N TYR A 42 -10.03 1.60 0.77
CA TYR A 42 -10.23 1.72 2.22
C TYR A 42 -9.12 2.54 2.89
N LEU A 43 -7.86 2.36 2.48
CA LEU A 43 -6.74 3.12 3.02
C LEU A 43 -6.92 4.63 2.78
N VAL A 44 -7.17 5.03 1.54
CA VAL A 44 -7.37 6.44 1.18
C VAL A 44 -8.60 7.01 1.88
N LYS A 45 -9.72 6.29 1.84
CA LYS A 45 -10.96 6.77 2.45
C LYS A 45 -10.88 6.88 3.98
N SER A 46 -10.14 6.00 4.65
CA SER A 46 -9.93 6.09 6.09
C SER A 46 -9.13 7.33 6.47
N VAL A 47 -8.08 7.66 5.72
CA VAL A 47 -7.31 8.90 5.93
C VAL A 47 -8.19 10.13 5.67
N ILE A 48 -8.96 10.16 4.59
CA ILE A 48 -9.89 11.28 4.32
C ILE A 48 -10.96 11.41 5.42
N LYS A 49 -11.50 10.28 5.91
CA LYS A 49 -12.46 10.28 7.01
C LYS A 49 -11.84 10.82 8.30
N TRP A 50 -10.59 10.42 8.62
CA TRP A 50 -9.83 10.97 9.73
C TRP A 50 -9.65 12.49 9.58
N ASN A 51 -9.15 12.94 8.45
CA ASN A 51 -8.90 14.35 8.16
C ASN A 51 -10.17 15.21 8.27
N SER A 52 -11.35 14.64 7.95
CA SER A 52 -12.62 15.38 8.08
C SER A 52 -12.98 15.75 9.52
N GLN A 53 -12.32 15.13 10.50
CA GLN A 53 -12.53 15.34 11.94
C GLN A 53 -11.29 15.92 12.63
N ALA A 54 -10.17 16.01 11.92
CA ALA A 54 -8.90 16.52 12.43
C ALA A 54 -8.89 18.05 12.45
N LYS A 55 -8.04 18.62 13.31
CA LYS A 55 -7.69 20.05 13.23
C LYS A 55 -6.69 20.26 12.11
N ASP A 56 -6.53 21.49 11.66
CA ASP A 56 -5.63 21.84 10.53
C ASP A 56 -4.19 21.33 10.76
N GLU A 57 -3.68 21.42 11.98
CA GLU A 57 -2.34 20.95 12.37
C GLU A 57 -2.18 19.43 12.39
N ASP A 58 -3.29 18.70 12.50
CA ASP A 58 -3.34 17.24 12.61
C ASP A 58 -3.71 16.57 11.28
N VAL A 59 -3.91 17.34 10.22
CA VAL A 59 -4.26 16.82 8.89
C VAL A 59 -3.10 16.00 8.32
N ILE A 60 -3.40 14.80 7.87
CA ILE A 60 -2.45 13.95 7.14
C ILE A 60 -2.41 14.41 5.68
N GLU A 61 -1.27 14.91 5.21
CA GLU A 61 -1.08 15.21 3.79
C GLU A 61 -0.94 13.91 3.00
N LEU A 62 -1.96 13.55 2.25
CA LEU A 62 -2.03 12.28 1.53
C LEU A 62 -1.63 12.44 0.06
N VAL A 63 -0.66 11.66 -0.38
CA VAL A 63 -0.31 11.51 -1.78
C VAL A 63 -0.54 10.08 -2.23
N VAL A 64 -1.20 9.91 -3.36
CA VAL A 64 -1.46 8.61 -3.97
C VAL A 64 -0.66 8.48 -5.26
N TYR A 65 0.19 7.45 -5.34
CA TYR A 65 0.83 7.01 -6.57
C TYR A 65 0.16 5.75 -7.08
N ASP A 66 -0.28 5.79 -8.34
CA ASP A 66 -0.84 4.63 -9.04
C ASP A 66 -0.56 4.78 -10.53
N ASN A 67 -0.38 3.70 -11.25
CA ASN A 67 -0.22 3.77 -12.71
C ASN A 67 -1.56 3.91 -13.44
N PHE A 68 -2.66 3.75 -12.72
CA PHE A 68 -4.03 3.82 -13.21
C PHE A 68 -4.27 3.03 -14.51
N MET A 69 -3.60 1.87 -14.67
CA MET A 69 -3.73 1.06 -15.88
C MET A 69 -5.17 0.61 -16.16
N ARG A 70 -6.07 0.68 -15.16
CA ARG A 70 -7.51 0.43 -15.29
C ARG A 70 -8.33 1.71 -15.34
N GLY A 71 -7.68 2.87 -15.52
CA GLY A 71 -8.29 4.19 -15.38
C GLY A 71 -8.38 4.64 -13.91
N VAL A 72 -8.54 5.94 -13.71
CA VAL A 72 -8.75 6.52 -12.37
C VAL A 72 -10.16 6.15 -11.90
N PRO A 73 -10.31 5.47 -10.74
CA PRO A 73 -11.65 5.13 -10.26
C PRO A 73 -12.48 6.39 -9.93
N GLY A 74 -13.76 6.40 -10.31
CA GLY A 74 -14.63 7.56 -10.08
C GLY A 74 -14.71 8.02 -8.63
N TRP A 75 -14.64 7.10 -7.67
CA TRP A 75 -14.61 7.43 -6.24
C TRP A 75 -13.35 8.24 -5.86
N LEU A 76 -12.22 7.97 -6.51
CA LEU A 76 -10.96 8.65 -6.23
C LEU A 76 -10.93 10.02 -6.92
N SER A 77 -11.40 10.11 -8.15
CA SER A 77 -11.57 11.40 -8.88
C SER A 77 -12.46 12.36 -8.11
N ASN A 78 -13.53 11.87 -7.48
CA ASN A 78 -14.44 12.70 -6.68
C ASN A 78 -13.77 13.26 -5.40
N LEU A 79 -12.66 12.67 -4.95
CA LEU A 79 -11.89 13.14 -3.79
C LEU A 79 -10.78 14.12 -4.16
N GLU A 80 -10.46 14.29 -5.45
CA GLU A 80 -9.35 15.15 -5.91
C GLU A 80 -9.52 16.62 -5.51
N MET A 81 -10.75 17.05 -5.23
CA MET A 81 -11.05 18.41 -4.72
C MET A 81 -10.66 18.60 -3.24
N GLN A 82 -10.24 17.55 -2.52
CA GLN A 82 -9.79 17.65 -1.14
C GLN A 82 -8.37 18.23 -1.09
N ASN A 83 -8.19 19.34 -0.40
CA ASN A 83 -6.88 20.02 -0.30
C ASN A 83 -5.77 19.15 0.31
N CYS A 84 -6.14 18.12 1.08
CA CYS A 84 -5.20 17.17 1.71
C CYS A 84 -4.83 15.97 0.83
N LEU A 85 -5.38 15.83 -0.37
CA LEU A 85 -5.14 14.72 -1.28
C LEU A 85 -4.49 15.19 -2.59
N SER A 86 -3.40 14.52 -2.97
CA SER A 86 -2.77 14.69 -4.29
C SER A 86 -2.66 13.35 -5.01
N LEU A 87 -3.14 13.29 -6.24
CA LEU A 87 -3.05 12.12 -7.10
C LEU A 87 -1.91 12.31 -8.11
N LYS A 88 -1.07 11.29 -8.25
CA LYS A 88 0.03 11.28 -9.21
C LYS A 88 0.04 9.98 -10.00
N VAL A 89 0.08 10.09 -11.32
CA VAL A 89 0.30 8.95 -12.20
C VAL A 89 1.77 8.55 -12.08
N HIS A 90 2.03 7.40 -11.48
CA HIS A 90 3.38 6.86 -11.36
C HIS A 90 3.33 5.33 -11.29
N ASP A 91 4.13 4.69 -12.12
CA ASP A 91 4.32 3.25 -12.05
C ASP A 91 5.53 2.93 -11.16
N VAL A 92 5.30 2.17 -10.11
CA VAL A 92 6.32 1.82 -9.09
C VAL A 92 7.50 1.03 -9.63
N VAL A 93 7.39 0.45 -10.83
CA VAL A 93 8.52 -0.21 -11.50
C VAL A 93 9.59 0.77 -11.98
N ASN A 94 9.26 2.05 -12.04
CA ASN A 94 10.15 3.13 -12.42
C ASN A 94 10.77 3.80 -11.17
N PRO A 95 11.97 4.39 -11.29
CA PRO A 95 12.54 5.22 -10.24
C PRO A 95 11.57 6.32 -9.80
N LEU A 96 11.64 6.71 -8.53
CA LEU A 96 10.81 7.77 -7.99
C LEU A 96 11.05 9.10 -8.74
N PRO A 97 10.00 9.91 -8.98
CA PRO A 97 10.16 11.19 -9.66
C PRO A 97 11.11 12.11 -8.91
N PRO A 98 12.05 12.80 -9.59
CA PRO A 98 13.02 13.66 -8.93
C PRO A 98 12.41 14.91 -8.29
N ASP A 99 11.21 15.30 -8.73
CA ASP A 99 10.42 16.43 -8.25
C ASP A 99 9.34 16.00 -7.23
N MET A 100 9.41 14.77 -6.71
CA MET A 100 8.47 14.32 -5.70
C MET A 100 8.62 15.12 -4.41
N VAL A 101 7.50 15.34 -3.72
CA VAL A 101 7.53 15.91 -2.37
C VAL A 101 8.15 14.92 -1.38
N ASP A 102 8.67 15.42 -0.26
CA ASP A 102 9.17 14.56 0.81
C ASP A 102 8.01 13.83 1.50
N PHE A 103 8.21 12.55 1.83
CA PHE A 103 7.26 11.74 2.60
C PHE A 103 7.88 11.29 3.91
N ASP A 104 7.06 11.26 4.96
CA ASP A 104 7.43 10.81 6.29
C ASP A 104 7.07 9.35 6.49
N TYR A 105 5.94 8.94 5.92
CA TYR A 105 5.41 7.57 5.96
C TYR A 105 5.05 7.10 4.57
N ILE A 106 5.19 5.80 4.35
CA ILE A 106 4.84 5.14 3.08
C ILE A 106 4.02 3.89 3.35
N ILE A 107 2.89 3.73 2.67
CA ILE A 107 2.18 2.46 2.53
C ILE A 107 2.36 1.97 1.10
N HIS A 108 3.12 0.88 0.95
CA HIS A 108 3.35 0.27 -0.36
C HIS A 108 2.38 -0.87 -0.58
N ALA A 109 1.27 -0.58 -1.29
CA ALA A 109 0.21 -1.53 -1.64
C ALA A 109 0.10 -1.76 -3.17
N ALA A 110 0.98 -1.14 -3.97
CA ALA A 110 1.02 -1.34 -5.41
C ALA A 110 1.56 -2.73 -5.75
N SER A 111 0.75 -3.54 -6.42
CA SER A 111 1.14 -4.85 -6.96
C SER A 111 0.09 -5.32 -7.96
N ILE A 112 0.50 -6.19 -8.90
CA ILE A 112 -0.42 -6.89 -9.79
C ILE A 112 -0.97 -8.10 -9.03
N ALA A 113 -2.04 -7.92 -8.24
CA ALA A 113 -2.54 -8.93 -7.31
C ALA A 113 -3.49 -9.98 -7.95
N SER A 114 -4.03 -9.71 -9.15
CA SER A 114 -4.98 -10.62 -9.79
C SER A 114 -4.29 -11.78 -10.50
N PRO A 115 -4.67 -13.07 -10.24
CA PRO A 115 -4.05 -14.25 -10.86
C PRO A 115 -4.02 -14.23 -12.39
N ILE A 116 -5.06 -13.68 -13.01
CA ILE A 116 -5.12 -13.56 -14.48
C ILE A 116 -4.03 -12.62 -14.99
N TYR A 117 -3.78 -11.53 -14.28
CA TYR A 117 -2.84 -10.48 -14.71
C TYR A 117 -1.40 -10.82 -14.34
N TYR A 118 -1.10 -11.29 -13.12
CA TYR A 118 0.29 -11.60 -12.77
C TYR A 118 0.84 -12.80 -13.53
N ARG A 119 -0.02 -13.77 -13.95
CA ARG A 119 0.40 -14.87 -14.83
C ARG A 119 0.72 -14.41 -16.25
N LYS A 120 0.07 -13.34 -16.73
CA LYS A 120 0.33 -12.75 -18.06
C LYS A 120 1.56 -11.85 -18.05
N ASN A 121 1.81 -11.17 -16.94
CA ASN A 121 2.85 -10.16 -16.78
C ASN A 121 3.75 -10.51 -15.58
N PRO A 122 4.47 -11.68 -15.64
CA PRO A 122 5.25 -12.13 -14.48
C PRO A 122 6.45 -11.23 -14.18
N ILE A 123 7.09 -10.68 -15.20
CA ILE A 123 8.26 -9.79 -15.03
C ILE A 123 7.81 -8.45 -14.42
N GLU A 124 6.77 -7.84 -14.94
CA GLU A 124 6.22 -6.59 -14.43
C GLU A 124 5.71 -6.74 -12.99
N THR A 125 5.17 -7.92 -12.66
CA THR A 125 4.78 -8.24 -11.28
C THR A 125 5.99 -8.33 -10.37
N MET A 126 7.06 -8.95 -10.83
CA MET A 126 8.33 -9.01 -10.12
C MET A 126 8.90 -7.61 -9.90
N ASP A 127 8.96 -6.81 -10.95
CA ASP A 127 9.50 -5.46 -10.89
C ASP A 127 8.70 -4.58 -9.92
N ALA A 128 7.37 -4.66 -9.94
CA ALA A 128 6.53 -3.91 -9.00
C ALA A 128 6.78 -4.31 -7.53
N ASN A 129 6.93 -5.61 -7.25
CA ASN A 129 7.11 -6.10 -5.89
C ASN A 129 8.54 -5.94 -5.35
N VAL A 130 9.55 -6.05 -6.20
CA VAL A 130 10.97 -6.04 -5.79
C VAL A 130 11.59 -4.67 -6.05
N ASN A 131 11.59 -4.21 -7.31
CA ASN A 131 12.21 -2.94 -7.67
C ASN A 131 11.43 -1.75 -7.12
N GLY A 132 10.08 -1.82 -7.15
CA GLY A 132 9.23 -0.80 -6.56
C GLY A 132 9.50 -0.61 -5.06
N LEU A 133 9.53 -1.71 -4.30
CA LEU A 133 9.89 -1.65 -2.89
C LEU A 133 11.34 -1.14 -2.70
N ARG A 134 12.28 -1.58 -3.55
CA ARG A 134 13.68 -1.14 -3.48
C ARG A 134 13.82 0.37 -3.62
N TYR A 135 13.14 1.00 -4.57
CA TYR A 135 13.18 2.46 -4.73
C TYR A 135 12.67 3.20 -3.50
N LEU A 136 11.61 2.71 -2.86
CA LEU A 136 11.06 3.31 -1.64
C LEU A 136 12.02 3.16 -0.45
N LEU A 137 12.67 2.01 -0.31
CA LEU A 137 13.68 1.78 0.73
C LEU A 137 14.95 2.62 0.52
N ASP A 138 15.43 2.73 -0.72
CA ASP A 138 16.57 3.57 -1.04
C ASP A 138 16.26 5.04 -0.79
N TYR A 139 15.04 5.51 -1.09
CA TYR A 139 14.57 6.85 -0.75
C TYR A 139 14.60 7.09 0.77
N PHE A 140 14.07 6.20 1.57
CA PHE A 140 14.09 6.36 3.04
C PHE A 140 15.51 6.29 3.61
N LYS A 141 16.35 5.44 3.06
CA LYS A 141 17.78 5.39 3.42
C LYS A 141 18.47 6.73 3.16
N GLU A 142 18.25 7.33 1.98
CA GLU A 142 18.80 8.64 1.63
C GLU A 142 18.28 9.75 2.55
N ARG A 143 16.97 9.79 2.83
CA ARG A 143 16.38 10.73 3.78
C ARG A 143 17.05 10.64 5.15
N SER A 144 17.17 9.43 5.69
CA SER A 144 17.82 9.17 6.98
C SER A 144 19.27 9.64 7.01
N GLN A 145 20.02 9.35 5.94
CA GLN A 145 21.42 9.80 5.81
C GLN A 145 21.56 11.33 5.76
N ASN A 146 20.54 12.03 5.25
CA ASN A 146 20.47 13.49 5.20
C ASN A 146 19.85 14.10 6.47
N GLY A 147 19.65 13.32 7.54
CA GLY A 147 19.10 13.77 8.81
C GLY A 147 17.62 14.16 8.77
N LYS A 148 16.89 13.77 7.72
CA LYS A 148 15.44 13.99 7.62
C LYS A 148 14.67 12.93 8.39
N PHE A 149 13.52 13.30 8.91
CA PHE A 149 12.63 12.36 9.61
C PHE A 149 12.15 11.26 8.68
N VAL A 150 12.16 10.03 9.19
CA VAL A 150 11.62 8.83 8.55
C VAL A 150 10.74 8.11 9.58
N GLY A 151 9.44 8.16 9.39
CA GLY A 151 8.46 7.56 10.30
C GLY A 151 8.36 6.05 10.12
N GLY A 152 8.17 5.58 8.89
CA GLY A 152 8.10 4.15 8.59
C GLY A 152 7.51 3.80 7.24
N LEU A 153 7.73 2.55 6.83
CA LEU A 153 7.19 1.97 5.61
C LEU A 153 6.40 0.70 5.96
N LEU A 154 5.13 0.68 5.57
CA LEU A 154 4.28 -0.51 5.60
C LEU A 154 4.24 -1.15 4.21
N TYR A 155 4.65 -2.41 4.10
CA TYR A 155 4.63 -3.18 2.87
C TYR A 155 3.54 -4.25 2.91
N PHE A 156 2.67 -4.25 1.91
CA PHE A 156 1.65 -5.30 1.75
C PHE A 156 2.27 -6.56 1.15
N SER A 157 2.51 -7.56 2.00
CA SER A 157 2.97 -8.88 1.61
C SER A 157 1.80 -9.73 1.08
N THR A 158 1.93 -11.05 1.08
CA THR A 158 0.92 -12.01 0.61
C THR A 158 0.93 -13.27 1.45
N SER A 159 -0.23 -13.91 1.61
CA SER A 159 -0.33 -15.23 2.23
C SER A 159 0.35 -16.34 1.41
N GLU A 160 0.62 -16.12 0.12
CA GLU A 160 1.31 -17.09 -0.73
C GLU A 160 2.76 -17.35 -0.29
N ILE A 161 3.34 -16.51 0.60
CA ILE A 161 4.65 -16.80 1.23
C ILE A 161 4.65 -18.09 2.06
N TYR A 162 3.49 -18.57 2.45
CA TYR A 162 3.36 -19.83 3.21
C TYR A 162 3.24 -21.07 2.31
N GLY A 163 3.05 -20.88 0.98
CA GLY A 163 2.92 -21.95 0.01
C GLY A 163 1.62 -22.75 0.20
N ASP A 164 1.74 -24.08 0.29
CA ASP A 164 0.64 -25.02 0.48
C ASP A 164 0.75 -25.70 1.86
N PRO A 165 0.21 -25.08 2.93
CA PRO A 165 0.31 -25.61 4.28
C PRO A 165 -0.46 -26.93 4.44
N ASP A 166 0.12 -27.88 5.19
CA ASP A 166 -0.58 -29.08 5.61
C ASP A 166 -1.83 -28.73 6.43
N GLU A 167 -2.86 -29.57 6.43
CA GLU A 167 -4.12 -29.38 7.17
C GLU A 167 -3.92 -29.03 8.66
N LYS A 168 -2.93 -29.63 9.29
CA LYS A 168 -2.57 -29.35 10.71
C LYS A 168 -2.03 -27.95 10.97
N ASN A 169 -1.64 -27.24 9.91
CA ASN A 169 -1.11 -25.87 9.96
C ASN A 169 -2.14 -24.85 9.43
N ILE A 170 -3.43 -25.21 9.39
CA ILE A 170 -4.54 -24.32 9.02
C ILE A 170 -5.45 -24.13 10.26
N PRO A 171 -5.67 -22.88 10.72
CA PRO A 171 -5.13 -21.63 10.20
C PRO A 171 -3.62 -21.51 10.38
N THR A 172 -2.94 -20.92 9.37
CA THR A 172 -1.49 -20.85 9.30
C THR A 172 -0.98 -19.71 10.19
N SER A 173 -0.07 -20.04 11.15
CA SER A 173 0.54 -19.02 12.00
C SER A 173 1.66 -18.27 11.28
N GLU A 174 2.00 -17.08 11.76
CA GLU A 174 3.07 -16.26 11.18
C GLU A 174 4.47 -16.90 11.34
N ASP A 175 4.64 -17.79 12.32
CA ASP A 175 5.88 -18.55 12.54
C ASP A 175 6.04 -19.73 11.57
N TYR A 176 5.02 -20.07 10.80
CA TYR A 176 5.09 -21.15 9.83
C TYR A 176 6.10 -20.82 8.72
N ARG A 177 7.10 -21.68 8.54
CA ARG A 177 8.22 -21.41 7.59
C ARG A 177 7.87 -21.59 6.12
N GLY A 178 6.66 -22.07 5.82
CA GLY A 178 6.17 -22.25 4.49
C GLY A 178 6.48 -23.63 3.89
N ASN A 179 5.66 -24.02 2.94
CA ASN A 179 5.83 -25.19 2.06
C ASN A 179 5.73 -24.66 0.62
N VAL A 180 6.76 -23.92 0.20
CA VAL A 180 6.79 -23.20 -1.07
C VAL A 180 7.37 -24.10 -2.16
N SER A 181 6.65 -24.24 -3.27
CA SER A 181 7.19 -24.91 -4.46
C SER A 181 8.12 -23.97 -5.23
N CYS A 182 9.31 -24.44 -5.56
CA CYS A 182 10.25 -23.73 -6.43
C CYS A 182 9.86 -23.77 -7.91
N THR A 183 8.77 -24.46 -8.25
CA THR A 183 8.24 -24.60 -9.61
C THR A 183 6.72 -24.45 -9.59
N GLY A 184 6.17 -23.80 -10.61
CA GLY A 184 4.72 -23.68 -10.75
C GLY A 184 4.23 -22.25 -10.98
N PRO A 185 2.93 -22.08 -11.28
CA PRO A 185 2.37 -20.79 -11.70
C PRO A 185 2.29 -19.72 -10.58
N GLY A 186 2.42 -20.10 -9.31
CA GLY A 186 2.45 -19.19 -8.16
C GLY A 186 3.82 -18.61 -7.84
N LEU A 187 4.88 -19.13 -8.45
CA LEU A 187 6.28 -18.80 -8.18
C LEU A 187 6.56 -17.29 -8.16
N VAL A 188 5.97 -16.55 -9.07
CA VAL A 188 6.20 -15.11 -9.23
C VAL A 188 5.75 -14.32 -8.00
N MET A 189 4.61 -14.66 -7.41
CA MET A 189 4.10 -13.97 -6.21
C MET A 189 4.80 -14.44 -4.93
N THR A 190 5.06 -15.73 -4.82
CA THR A 190 5.62 -16.38 -3.63
C THR A 190 7.07 -15.99 -3.41
N ASN A 191 7.94 -16.24 -4.38
CA ASN A 191 9.38 -16.06 -4.19
C ASN A 191 9.81 -14.60 -4.12
N GLN A 192 9.07 -13.67 -4.72
CA GLN A 192 9.41 -12.26 -4.69
C GLN A 192 9.16 -11.64 -3.32
N LYS A 193 8.04 -11.96 -2.71
CA LYS A 193 7.68 -11.43 -1.40
C LYS A 193 8.42 -12.12 -0.26
N ASP A 194 8.92 -13.35 -0.47
CA ASP A 194 9.83 -14.02 0.47
C ASP A 194 11.21 -13.35 0.56
N MET A 195 11.69 -12.72 -0.53
CA MET A 195 12.98 -12.00 -0.51
C MET A 195 12.98 -10.76 0.40
N VAL A 196 11.83 -10.25 0.80
CA VAL A 196 11.69 -9.08 1.69
C VAL A 196 11.20 -9.45 3.09
N ARG A 197 11.19 -10.73 3.42
CA ARG A 197 10.92 -11.21 4.77
C ARG A 197 12.11 -10.87 5.67
N PRO A 198 11.90 -10.24 6.84
CA PRO A 198 12.98 -9.92 7.78
C PRO A 198 13.64 -11.20 8.37
#